data_69863948ba626ded671d26736ed6c7d3
#
_entry.id   69863948ba626ded671d26736ed6c7d3
#
_cell.length_a   1.000
_cell.length_b   1.000
_cell.length_c   1.000
_cell.angle_alpha   90.00
_cell.angle_beta   90.00
_cell.angle_gamma   90.00
#
_symmetry.space_group_name_H-M   'P 1'
#
loop_
_entity.id
_entity.type
_entity.pdbx_description
1 polymer ?
#
loop_
_entity_poly.entity_id
_entity_poly.type
_entity_poly.pdbx_seq_one_letter_code
_entity_poly.pdbx_strand_id
1 'polypeptide(L)'
;GLGDVYKRQPEEAVKKYTEKYVGDYRNDLEPMYKKDEQDKEDEESIGAWYSYYKGIESHVQLCNTLVLTYRIDYNEYTGGAHGIYMSTFLNLDLKTLSPIRLDDLFEGDYKEALTDLLWKQLMADNNVSTRQELEDMGYATTGDLEPIENFYLDPTGITFYYNVYEIAPYVMGATKITLSYEDIAPLMNGKFIVLSSAIKTDGE
;
A
#
# COMPACT_ATOMS: atom_id res chain seq x y z
N GLY A 1 -12.20 25.26 -23.37
CA GLY A 1 -10.99 25.87 -22.81
C GLY A 1 -10.07 24.80 -22.19
N LEU A 2 -8.82 25.14 -21.91
CA LEU A 2 -7.82 24.23 -21.29
C LEU A 2 -8.35 23.56 -20.00
N GLY A 3 -9.18 24.24 -19.22
CA GLY A 3 -9.79 23.69 -18.01
C GLY A 3 -10.71 22.49 -18.24
N ASP A 4 -11.36 22.40 -19.39
CA ASP A 4 -12.25 21.27 -19.72
C ASP A 4 -11.47 20.04 -20.16
N VAL A 5 -10.28 20.21 -20.73
CA VAL A 5 -9.39 19.11 -21.13
C VAL A 5 -8.82 18.42 -19.90
N TYR A 6 -8.38 19.17 -18.88
CA TYR A 6 -7.83 18.61 -17.64
C TYR A 6 -8.89 17.89 -16.78
N LYS A 7 -10.16 18.31 -16.84
CA LYS A 7 -11.25 17.64 -16.12
C LYS A 7 -11.66 16.33 -16.77
N ARG A 8 -11.58 16.22 -18.10
CA ARG A 8 -12.00 15.00 -18.84
C ARG A 8 -11.02 13.83 -18.71
N GLN A 9 -9.73 14.10 -18.51
CA GLN A 9 -8.71 13.03 -18.41
C GLN A 9 -8.93 12.06 -17.25
N PRO A 10 -9.23 12.50 -16.01
CA PRO A 10 -9.58 11.59 -14.92
C PRO A 10 -10.86 10.79 -15.17
N GLU A 11 -11.90 11.45 -15.72
CA GLU A 11 -13.17 10.78 -16.02
C GLU A 11 -13.00 9.70 -17.11
N GLU A 12 -12.22 9.98 -18.15
CA GLU A 12 -11.91 9.00 -19.21
C GLU A 12 -11.05 7.83 -18.67
N ALA A 13 -10.13 8.09 -17.77
CA ALA A 13 -9.31 7.05 -17.13
C ALA A 13 -10.18 6.13 -16.26
N VAL A 14 -11.06 6.69 -15.43
CA VAL A 14 -12.02 5.93 -14.62
C VAL A 14 -12.96 5.12 -15.53
N LYS A 15 -13.48 5.73 -16.59
CA LYS A 15 -14.36 5.04 -17.53
C LYS A 15 -13.66 3.85 -18.19
N LYS A 16 -12.45 4.03 -18.73
CA LYS A 16 -11.65 2.94 -19.32
C LYS A 16 -11.37 1.81 -18.34
N TYR A 17 -11.03 2.17 -17.09
CA TYR A 17 -10.79 1.20 -16.04
C TYR A 17 -12.07 0.39 -15.74
N THR A 18 -13.21 1.06 -15.61
CA THR A 18 -14.50 0.42 -15.35
C THR A 18 -14.92 -0.48 -16.52
N GLU A 19 -14.79 -0.01 -17.76
CA GLU A 19 -15.10 -0.79 -18.96
C GLU A 19 -14.23 -2.05 -19.06
N LYS A 20 -12.93 -1.91 -18.77
CA LYS A 20 -12.02 -3.06 -18.73
C LYS A 20 -12.44 -4.06 -17.67
N TYR A 21 -12.68 -3.61 -16.44
CA TYR A 21 -13.09 -4.48 -15.34
C TYR A 21 -14.40 -5.24 -15.63
N VAL A 22 -15.42 -4.54 -16.14
CA VAL A 22 -16.68 -5.16 -16.54
C VAL A 22 -16.48 -6.14 -17.70
N GLY A 23 -15.58 -5.80 -18.66
CA GLY A 23 -15.24 -6.69 -19.76
C GLY A 23 -14.54 -7.97 -19.29
N ASP A 24 -13.54 -7.84 -18.42
CA ASP A 24 -12.83 -8.98 -17.83
C ASP A 24 -13.82 -9.88 -17.04
N TYR A 25 -14.67 -9.28 -16.19
CA TYR A 25 -15.73 -9.99 -15.48
C TYR A 25 -16.64 -10.80 -16.40
N ARG A 26 -17.15 -10.17 -17.46
CA ARG A 26 -18.05 -10.85 -18.41
C ARG A 26 -17.38 -11.97 -19.18
N ASN A 27 -16.13 -11.75 -19.61
CA ASN A 27 -15.39 -12.76 -20.37
C ASN A 27 -15.04 -13.99 -19.55
N ASP A 28 -14.68 -13.79 -18.28
CA ASP A 28 -14.19 -14.87 -17.42
C ASP A 28 -15.33 -15.60 -16.69
N LEU A 29 -16.29 -14.88 -16.18
CA LEU A 29 -17.31 -15.43 -15.28
C LEU A 29 -18.65 -15.73 -15.93
N GLU A 30 -19.10 -14.92 -16.90
CA GLU A 30 -20.41 -15.12 -17.52
C GLU A 30 -20.54 -16.52 -18.20
N PRO A 31 -19.50 -17.06 -18.87
CA PRO A 31 -19.55 -18.42 -19.38
C PRO A 31 -19.65 -19.48 -18.27
N MET A 32 -18.94 -19.28 -17.14
CA MET A 32 -18.99 -20.22 -16.00
C MET A 32 -20.36 -20.18 -15.34
N TYR A 33 -20.88 -18.99 -15.08
CA TYR A 33 -22.21 -18.80 -14.52
C TYR A 33 -23.31 -19.48 -15.36
N LYS A 34 -23.28 -19.27 -16.69
CA LYS A 34 -24.26 -19.91 -17.61
C LYS A 34 -24.18 -21.42 -17.61
N LYS A 35 -22.98 -21.97 -17.45
CA LYS A 35 -22.80 -23.42 -17.36
C LYS A 35 -23.38 -23.94 -16.02
N ASP A 36 -23.03 -23.29 -14.93
CA ASP A 36 -23.52 -23.68 -13.61
C ASP A 36 -25.05 -23.52 -13.50
N GLU A 37 -25.65 -22.53 -14.15
CA GLU A 37 -27.11 -22.37 -14.25
C GLU A 37 -27.79 -23.51 -14.98
N GLN A 38 -27.14 -24.11 -15.99
CA GLN A 38 -27.65 -25.23 -16.76
C GLN A 38 -27.52 -26.57 -16.02
N ASP A 39 -26.50 -26.68 -15.18
CA ASP A 39 -26.18 -27.94 -14.45
C ASP A 39 -26.84 -28.03 -13.06
N LYS A 40 -27.75 -27.09 -12.70
CA LYS A 40 -28.36 -26.97 -11.38
C LYS A 40 -29.26 -28.14 -10.99
N GLU A 41 -28.96 -28.73 -9.81
CA GLU A 41 -29.93 -29.52 -9.02
C GLU A 41 -30.56 -28.71 -7.84
N ASP A 42 -29.92 -27.58 -7.35
CA ASP A 42 -30.40 -26.76 -6.24
C ASP A 42 -30.16 -25.26 -6.41
N GLU A 43 -31.16 -24.41 -6.15
CA GLU A 43 -31.14 -22.95 -6.30
C GLU A 43 -30.21 -22.17 -5.32
N GLU A 44 -29.80 -22.79 -4.21
CA GLU A 44 -29.18 -22.10 -3.07
C GLU A 44 -27.66 -21.85 -3.23
N SER A 45 -26.95 -22.50 -4.14
CA SER A 45 -25.49 -22.54 -4.14
C SER A 45 -24.78 -21.55 -5.07
N ILE A 46 -25.46 -20.89 -6.01
CA ILE A 46 -24.81 -20.13 -7.09
C ILE A 46 -24.48 -18.69 -6.71
N GLY A 47 -25.23 -18.07 -5.80
CA GLY A 47 -25.14 -16.62 -5.57
C GLY A 47 -23.80 -16.10 -5.04
N ALA A 48 -23.16 -16.80 -4.10
CA ALA A 48 -21.99 -16.30 -3.39
C ALA A 48 -20.70 -16.31 -4.23
N TRP A 49 -20.49 -17.32 -5.06
CA TRP A 49 -19.27 -17.49 -5.87
C TRP A 49 -19.11 -16.43 -6.95
N TYR A 50 -20.20 -15.80 -7.41
CA TYR A 50 -20.22 -14.80 -8.47
C TYR A 50 -20.42 -13.37 -7.95
N SER A 51 -20.46 -13.17 -6.63
CA SER A 51 -20.57 -11.85 -6.00
C SER A 51 -19.23 -11.11 -6.01
N TYR A 52 -18.71 -10.85 -7.19
CA TYR A 52 -17.48 -10.12 -7.34
C TYR A 52 -17.67 -8.64 -7.00
N TYR A 53 -16.68 -8.11 -6.31
CA TYR A 53 -16.68 -6.70 -5.96
C TYR A 53 -15.25 -6.14 -6.03
N LYS A 54 -15.15 -4.88 -6.41
CA LYS A 54 -13.90 -4.13 -6.46
C LYS A 54 -14.16 -2.71 -6.01
N GLY A 55 -13.38 -2.26 -5.04
CA GLY A 55 -13.45 -0.91 -4.49
C GLY A 55 -12.08 -0.23 -4.55
N ILE A 56 -12.08 1.07 -4.87
CA ILE A 56 -10.92 1.94 -4.77
C ILE A 56 -11.38 3.19 -4.03
N GLU A 57 -10.72 3.47 -2.91
CA GLU A 57 -10.91 4.68 -2.14
C GLU A 57 -9.60 5.44 -2.04
N SER A 58 -9.66 6.73 -1.85
CA SER A 58 -8.45 7.53 -1.73
C SER A 58 -8.63 8.69 -0.77
N HIS A 59 -7.57 8.99 0.00
CA HIS A 59 -7.57 10.08 0.97
C HIS A 59 -6.23 10.80 1.00
N VAL A 60 -6.27 12.07 1.40
CA VAL A 60 -5.06 12.81 1.76
C VAL A 60 -4.65 12.36 3.16
N GLN A 61 -3.48 11.71 3.27
CA GLN A 61 -2.90 11.25 4.53
C GLN A 61 -2.14 12.36 5.24
N LEU A 62 -1.38 13.16 4.48
CA LEU A 62 -0.61 14.31 4.93
C LEU A 62 -0.65 15.37 3.83
N CYS A 63 -0.81 16.65 4.22
CA CYS A 63 -0.65 17.76 3.31
C CYS A 63 -0.07 18.96 4.07
N ASN A 64 1.12 19.40 3.68
CA ASN A 64 1.72 20.62 4.16
C ASN A 64 2.27 21.47 3.00
N THR A 65 3.12 22.45 3.27
CA THR A 65 3.69 23.34 2.24
C THR A 65 4.72 22.66 1.34
N LEU A 66 5.25 21.48 1.70
CA LEU A 66 6.32 20.79 1.00
C LEU A 66 5.93 19.42 0.48
N VAL A 67 5.06 18.70 1.20
CA VAL A 67 4.73 17.31 0.92
C VAL A 67 3.21 17.11 0.89
N LEU A 68 2.74 16.36 -0.09
CA LEU A 68 1.43 15.74 -0.12
C LEU A 68 1.61 14.23 -0.11
N THR A 69 1.07 13.54 0.90
CA THR A 69 0.94 12.09 0.91
C THR A 69 -0.50 11.70 0.62
N TYR A 70 -0.68 10.94 -0.43
CA TYR A 70 -1.96 10.43 -0.90
C TYR A 70 -2.03 8.94 -0.67
N ARG A 71 -3.05 8.48 0.06
CA ARG A 71 -3.31 7.07 0.30
C ARG A 71 -4.38 6.58 -0.64
N ILE A 72 -4.15 5.44 -1.27
CA ILE A 72 -5.11 4.75 -2.15
C ILE A 72 -5.36 3.37 -1.54
N ASP A 73 -6.59 3.12 -1.13
CA ASP A 73 -7.05 1.84 -0.62
C ASP A 73 -7.77 1.08 -1.72
N TYR A 74 -7.36 -0.14 -1.92
CA TYR A 74 -7.92 -1.07 -2.87
C TYR A 74 -8.47 -2.29 -2.15
N ASN A 75 -9.66 -2.71 -2.52
CA ASN A 75 -10.23 -3.94 -2.03
C ASN A 75 -10.96 -4.68 -3.15
N GLU A 76 -10.84 -6.00 -3.18
CA GLU A 76 -11.36 -6.84 -4.24
C GLU A 76 -11.81 -8.18 -3.67
N TYR A 77 -12.95 -8.67 -4.13
CA TYR A 77 -13.37 -10.04 -3.94
C TYR A 77 -13.73 -10.64 -5.31
N THR A 78 -13.05 -11.72 -5.66
CA THR A 78 -13.21 -12.43 -6.94
C THR A 78 -13.55 -13.90 -6.73
N GLY A 79 -14.34 -14.17 -5.70
CA GLY A 79 -14.67 -15.53 -5.28
C GLY A 79 -13.61 -16.11 -4.33
N GLY A 80 -13.92 -17.29 -3.75
CA GLY A 80 -13.05 -17.97 -2.80
C GLY A 80 -13.33 -17.63 -1.33
N ALA A 81 -12.38 -17.94 -0.46
CA ALA A 81 -12.58 -17.86 0.99
C ALA A 81 -12.59 -16.44 1.55
N HIS A 82 -11.88 -15.49 0.93
CA HIS A 82 -11.80 -14.09 1.37
C HIS A 82 -11.36 -13.17 0.23
N GLY A 83 -11.63 -11.87 0.37
CA GLY A 83 -11.13 -10.83 -0.52
C GLY A 83 -9.68 -10.44 -0.25
N ILE A 84 -9.13 -9.61 -1.12
CA ILE A 84 -7.82 -8.96 -0.96
C ILE A 84 -8.04 -7.48 -0.71
N TYR A 85 -7.26 -6.90 0.19
CA TYR A 85 -7.17 -5.47 0.41
C TYR A 85 -5.71 -5.02 0.41
N MET A 86 -5.47 -3.85 -0.16
CA MET A 86 -4.14 -3.25 -0.26
C MET A 86 -4.22 -1.74 -0.05
N SER A 87 -3.16 -1.16 0.48
CA SER A 87 -2.99 0.29 0.53
C SER A 87 -1.68 0.68 -0.16
N THR A 88 -1.74 1.73 -0.97
CA THR A 88 -0.58 2.31 -1.64
C THR A 88 -0.47 3.77 -1.27
N PHE A 89 0.75 4.23 -1.01
CA PHE A 89 1.04 5.62 -0.66
C PHE A 89 1.85 6.30 -1.76
N LEU A 90 1.38 7.47 -2.17
CA LEU A 90 2.07 8.35 -3.10
C LEU A 90 2.51 9.60 -2.35
N ASN A 91 3.81 9.75 -2.16
CA ASN A 91 4.38 10.96 -1.59
C ASN A 91 4.82 11.89 -2.71
N LEU A 92 4.34 13.12 -2.71
CA LEU A 92 4.64 14.14 -3.73
C LEU A 92 5.41 15.30 -3.10
N ASP A 93 6.51 15.68 -3.74
CA ASP A 93 7.19 16.94 -3.49
C ASP A 93 6.40 18.07 -4.14
N LEU A 94 5.82 18.97 -3.34
CA LEU A 94 4.96 20.05 -3.84
C LEU A 94 5.71 21.19 -4.54
N LYS A 95 7.04 21.24 -4.43
CA LYS A 95 7.87 22.20 -5.20
C LYS A 95 8.11 21.73 -6.62
N THR A 96 8.34 20.44 -6.80
CA THR A 96 8.68 19.85 -8.11
C THR A 96 7.51 19.10 -8.76
N LEU A 97 6.44 18.82 -7.98
CA LEU A 97 5.29 18.02 -8.38
C LEU A 97 5.69 16.61 -8.85
N SER A 98 6.76 16.08 -8.29
CA SER A 98 7.28 14.74 -8.60
C SER A 98 7.13 13.80 -7.40
N PRO A 99 6.98 12.48 -7.65
CA PRO A 99 6.99 11.48 -6.58
C PRO A 99 8.30 11.54 -5.78
N ILE A 100 8.18 11.40 -4.48
CA ILE A 100 9.30 11.23 -3.55
C ILE A 100 9.55 9.72 -3.41
N ARG A 101 10.77 9.29 -3.70
CA ARG A 101 11.24 7.91 -3.56
C ARG A 101 12.29 7.80 -2.45
N LEU A 102 12.62 6.59 -2.03
CA LEU A 102 13.63 6.37 -0.99
C LEU A 102 14.99 6.95 -1.39
N ASP A 103 15.41 6.82 -2.65
CA ASP A 103 16.64 7.40 -3.15
C ASP A 103 16.68 8.95 -3.12
N ASP A 104 15.51 9.60 -3.02
CA ASP A 104 15.40 11.05 -2.83
C ASP A 104 15.56 11.49 -1.37
N LEU A 105 15.46 10.56 -0.42
CA LEU A 105 15.42 10.81 1.02
C LEU A 105 16.71 10.39 1.73
N PHE A 106 17.32 9.30 1.27
CA PHE A 106 18.48 8.70 1.90
C PHE A 106 19.73 8.87 1.05
N GLU A 107 20.90 8.78 1.67
CA GLU A 107 22.19 8.88 0.98
C GLU A 107 23.08 7.66 1.26
N GLY A 108 24.03 7.43 0.37
CA GLY A 108 24.97 6.32 0.47
C GLY A 108 24.29 4.96 0.24
N ASP A 109 24.88 3.91 0.76
CA ASP A 109 24.32 2.55 0.73
C ASP A 109 23.41 2.31 1.94
N TYR A 110 22.27 2.98 1.93
CA TYR A 110 21.32 3.00 3.04
C TYR A 110 20.48 1.72 3.20
N LYS A 111 20.37 0.89 2.17
CA LYS A 111 19.38 -0.22 2.14
C LYS A 111 19.64 -1.25 3.23
N GLU A 112 20.91 -1.67 3.40
CA GLU A 112 21.27 -2.63 4.43
C GLU A 112 21.01 -2.08 5.84
N ALA A 113 21.42 -0.82 6.08
CA ALA A 113 21.18 -0.16 7.37
C ALA A 113 19.70 0.03 7.68
N LEU A 114 18.87 0.41 6.69
CA LEU A 114 17.41 0.47 6.85
C LEU A 114 16.81 -0.91 7.12
N THR A 115 17.28 -1.95 6.44
CA THR A 115 16.83 -3.34 6.68
C THR A 115 17.08 -3.75 8.14
N ASP A 116 18.25 -3.45 8.68
CA ASP A 116 18.55 -3.75 10.09
C ASP A 116 17.67 -2.96 11.06
N LEU A 117 17.37 -1.69 10.76
CA LEU A 117 16.45 -0.89 11.55
C LEU A 117 15.02 -1.43 11.49
N LEU A 118 14.56 -1.88 10.31
CA LEU A 118 13.23 -2.50 10.15
C LEU A 118 13.11 -3.78 10.98
N TRP A 119 14.10 -4.67 10.94
CA TRP A 119 14.14 -5.86 11.79
C TRP A 119 14.12 -5.51 13.27
N LYS A 120 14.95 -4.57 13.69
CA LYS A 120 15.02 -4.10 15.08
C LYS A 120 13.67 -3.56 15.55
N GLN A 121 13.03 -2.72 14.73
CA GLN A 121 11.74 -2.13 15.09
C GLN A 121 10.63 -3.20 15.12
N LEU A 122 10.58 -4.09 14.14
CA LEU A 122 9.57 -5.16 14.09
C LEU A 122 9.71 -6.11 15.29
N MET A 123 10.96 -6.42 15.71
CA MET A 123 11.19 -7.19 16.95
C MET A 123 10.67 -6.44 18.18
N ALA A 124 10.93 -5.14 18.29
CA ALA A 124 10.45 -4.32 19.40
C ALA A 124 8.91 -4.25 19.44
N ASP A 125 8.26 -4.05 18.29
CA ASP A 125 6.80 -3.97 18.18
C ASP A 125 6.10 -5.28 18.59
N ASN A 126 6.78 -6.42 18.40
CA ASN A 126 6.27 -7.74 18.76
C ASN A 126 6.80 -8.27 20.11
N ASN A 127 7.60 -7.49 20.83
CA ASN A 127 8.21 -7.86 22.11
C ASN A 127 9.04 -9.16 22.04
N VAL A 128 9.78 -9.36 20.96
CA VAL A 128 10.71 -10.49 20.75
C VAL A 128 12.16 -10.00 20.66
N SER A 129 13.12 -10.91 20.83
CA SER A 129 14.55 -10.56 20.91
C SER A 129 15.36 -11.03 19.70
N THR A 130 14.80 -11.90 18.86
CA THR A 130 15.49 -12.51 17.73
C THR A 130 14.64 -12.50 16.46
N ARG A 131 15.31 -12.48 15.30
CA ARG A 131 14.64 -12.64 13.99
C ARG A 131 13.93 -13.98 13.89
N GLN A 132 14.51 -15.04 14.44
CA GLN A 132 13.90 -16.37 14.43
C GLN A 132 12.54 -16.38 15.14
N GLU A 133 12.39 -15.68 16.26
CA GLU A 133 11.09 -15.57 16.94
C GLU A 133 10.04 -14.87 16.06
N LEU A 134 10.42 -13.85 15.25
CA LEU A 134 9.53 -13.24 14.28
C LEU A 134 9.15 -14.20 13.14
N GLU A 135 10.12 -14.96 12.61
CA GLU A 135 9.87 -15.98 11.59
C GLU A 135 8.94 -17.09 12.12
N ASP A 136 9.13 -17.52 13.36
CA ASP A 136 8.26 -18.49 14.05
C ASP A 136 6.82 -17.95 14.24
N MET A 137 6.66 -16.62 14.33
CA MET A 137 5.35 -15.94 14.34
C MET A 137 4.74 -15.84 12.93
N GLY A 138 5.53 -16.02 11.87
CA GLY A 138 5.10 -15.96 10.47
C GLY A 138 5.62 -14.76 9.67
N TYR A 139 6.38 -13.85 10.26
CA TYR A 139 7.02 -12.76 9.52
C TYR A 139 8.17 -13.26 8.64
N ALA A 140 8.43 -12.57 7.53
CA ALA A 140 9.44 -12.94 6.52
C ALA A 140 9.31 -14.38 5.98
N THR A 141 8.09 -14.92 5.98
CA THR A 141 7.79 -16.27 5.46
C THR A 141 7.21 -16.25 4.07
N THR A 142 6.64 -15.14 3.63
CA THR A 142 6.07 -14.95 2.27
C THR A 142 6.94 -14.05 1.39
N GLY A 143 7.80 -13.23 1.98
CA GLY A 143 8.76 -12.36 1.31
C GLY A 143 9.76 -11.78 2.31
N ASP A 144 10.87 -11.25 1.79
CA ASP A 144 11.95 -10.68 2.58
C ASP A 144 11.55 -9.34 3.22
N LEU A 145 12.00 -9.09 4.45
CA LEU A 145 11.86 -7.79 5.10
C LEU A 145 12.98 -6.86 4.62
N GLU A 146 12.66 -5.98 3.69
CA GLU A 146 13.55 -4.96 3.14
C GLU A 146 12.81 -3.62 2.93
N PRO A 147 13.51 -2.48 2.79
CA PRO A 147 12.89 -1.20 2.50
C PRO A 147 12.14 -1.23 1.16
N ILE A 148 10.89 -0.78 1.16
CA ILE A 148 10.01 -0.76 -0.02
C ILE A 148 9.54 0.66 -0.32
N GLU A 149 9.16 0.93 -1.57
CA GLU A 149 8.64 2.23 -1.99
C GLU A 149 7.21 2.52 -1.51
N ASN A 150 6.55 1.56 -0.88
CA ASN A 150 5.25 1.76 -0.26
C ASN A 150 5.40 2.25 1.17
N PHE A 151 5.66 3.53 1.32
CA PHE A 151 5.87 4.21 2.60
C PHE A 151 5.10 5.53 2.67
N TYR A 152 4.93 6.04 3.88
CA TYR A 152 4.45 7.41 4.12
C TYR A 152 5.25 8.10 5.23
N LEU A 153 5.20 9.42 5.19
CA LEU A 153 5.82 10.29 6.19
C LEU A 153 4.72 10.82 7.13
N ASP A 154 5.03 10.87 8.42
CA ASP A 154 4.17 11.48 9.43
C ASP A 154 5.05 12.23 10.47
N PRO A 155 4.47 12.94 11.48
CA PRO A 155 5.25 13.66 12.47
C PRO A 155 6.22 12.79 13.30
N THR A 156 6.00 11.49 13.36
CA THR A 156 6.81 10.55 14.16
C THR A 156 7.98 9.96 13.40
N GLY A 157 7.87 9.81 12.07
CA GLY A 157 8.92 9.17 11.28
C GLY A 157 8.52 8.82 9.86
N ILE A 158 9.15 7.79 9.33
CA ILE A 158 8.80 7.13 8.07
C ILE A 158 8.17 5.78 8.39
N THR A 159 6.99 5.52 7.84
CA THR A 159 6.31 4.24 8.01
C THR A 159 6.32 3.46 6.72
N PHE A 160 6.93 2.29 6.74
CA PHE A 160 6.88 1.30 5.66
C PHE A 160 5.62 0.46 5.81
N TYR A 161 4.87 0.32 4.73
CA TYR A 161 3.58 -0.37 4.73
C TYR A 161 3.62 -1.60 3.82
N TYR A 162 3.73 -2.77 4.42
CA TYR A 162 3.69 -4.06 3.74
C TYR A 162 2.25 -4.54 3.69
N ASN A 163 1.74 -4.76 2.49
CA ASN A 163 0.39 -5.28 2.29
C ASN A 163 0.30 -6.75 2.71
N VAL A 164 -0.91 -7.27 2.76
CA VAL A 164 -1.15 -8.70 3.02
C VAL A 164 -0.36 -9.56 2.03
N TYR A 165 0.23 -10.64 2.50
CA TYR A 165 1.11 -11.55 1.77
C TYR A 165 2.49 -11.01 1.36
N GLU A 166 2.83 -9.73 1.54
CA GLU A 166 4.16 -9.22 1.16
C GLU A 166 5.27 -9.80 2.04
N ILE A 167 5.09 -9.81 3.36
CA ILE A 167 6.09 -10.37 4.30
C ILE A 167 5.51 -11.35 5.32
N ALA A 168 4.19 -11.50 5.38
CA ALA A 168 3.51 -12.34 6.35
C ALA A 168 2.22 -12.92 5.77
N PRO A 169 1.69 -14.06 6.30
CA PRO A 169 0.43 -14.64 5.86
C PRO A 169 -0.76 -13.68 6.04
N TYR A 170 -1.78 -13.84 5.20
CA TYR A 170 -2.99 -13.00 5.20
C TYR A 170 -3.63 -12.80 6.58
N VAL A 171 -3.64 -13.84 7.41
CA VAL A 171 -4.23 -13.80 8.76
C VAL A 171 -3.58 -12.75 9.68
N MET A 172 -2.34 -12.38 9.41
CA MET A 172 -1.62 -11.35 10.17
C MET A 172 -1.96 -9.92 9.71
N GLY A 173 -2.65 -9.78 8.58
CA GLY A 173 -2.99 -8.49 7.99
C GLY A 173 -1.79 -7.78 7.36
N ALA A 174 -1.97 -6.49 7.07
CA ALA A 174 -0.88 -5.63 6.61
C ALA A 174 0.05 -5.26 7.78
N THR A 175 1.34 -5.25 7.52
CA THR A 175 2.37 -4.89 8.52
C THR A 175 2.83 -3.45 8.32
N LYS A 176 2.86 -2.68 9.39
CA LYS A 176 3.38 -1.29 9.40
C LYS A 176 4.59 -1.24 10.31
N ILE A 177 5.68 -0.68 9.81
CA ILE A 177 6.91 -0.50 10.60
C ILE A 177 7.31 0.97 10.51
N THR A 178 7.23 1.67 11.64
CA THR A 178 7.59 3.09 11.75
C THR A 178 9.00 3.24 12.28
N LEU A 179 9.88 3.82 11.51
CA LEU A 179 11.21 4.22 11.96
C LEU A 179 11.19 5.69 12.34
N SER A 180 11.62 5.99 13.56
CA SER A 180 11.68 7.38 14.05
C SER A 180 12.70 8.19 13.26
N TYR A 181 12.46 9.51 13.11
CA TYR A 181 13.45 10.40 12.49
C TYR A 181 14.79 10.41 13.22
N GLU A 182 14.82 10.09 14.51
CA GLU A 182 16.04 9.98 15.30
C GLU A 182 16.85 8.75 14.89
N ASP A 183 16.21 7.59 14.77
CA ASP A 183 16.88 6.33 14.39
C ASP A 183 17.47 6.38 12.98
N ILE A 184 16.78 7.03 12.03
CA ILE A 184 17.21 7.13 10.63
C ILE A 184 18.07 8.36 10.32
N ALA A 185 18.24 9.28 11.28
CA ALA A 185 18.97 10.54 11.05
C ALA A 185 20.36 10.37 10.41
N PRO A 186 21.16 9.35 10.75
CA PRO A 186 22.47 9.14 10.12
C PRO A 186 22.40 8.78 8.63
N LEU A 187 21.26 8.37 8.12
CA LEU A 187 21.04 7.95 6.73
C LEU A 187 20.33 9.02 5.90
N MET A 188 19.77 10.05 6.55
CA MET A 188 18.99 11.09 5.89
C MET A 188 19.87 12.05 5.10
N ASN A 189 19.49 12.32 3.85
CA ASN A 189 20.10 13.40 3.09
C ASN A 189 19.52 14.77 3.47
N GLY A 190 20.12 15.86 2.94
CA GLY A 190 19.70 17.23 3.24
C GLY A 190 18.23 17.54 2.87
N LYS A 191 17.70 16.92 1.81
CA LYS A 191 16.28 17.06 1.42
C LYS A 191 15.36 16.46 2.50
N PHE A 192 15.67 15.26 2.96
CA PHE A 192 14.83 14.59 3.96
C PHE A 192 14.83 15.31 5.32
N ILE A 193 15.98 15.88 5.72
CA ILE A 193 16.08 16.70 6.93
C ILE A 193 15.10 17.89 6.87
N VAL A 194 15.04 18.57 5.71
CA VAL A 194 14.12 19.70 5.51
C VAL A 194 12.66 19.23 5.54
N LEU A 195 12.33 18.15 4.84
CA LEU A 195 10.97 17.62 4.80
C LEU A 195 10.48 17.17 6.18
N SER A 196 11.31 16.41 6.91
CA SER A 196 10.97 15.92 8.26
C SER A 196 10.76 17.05 9.26
N SER A 197 11.55 18.12 9.18
CA SER A 197 11.38 19.30 10.02
C SER A 197 10.05 20.01 9.76
N ALA A 198 9.65 20.16 8.49
CA ALA A 198 8.35 20.76 8.14
C ALA A 198 7.16 19.90 8.57
N ILE A 199 7.29 18.56 8.49
CA ILE A 199 6.23 17.63 8.91
C ILE A 199 6.01 17.65 10.42
N LYS A 200 7.10 17.74 11.22
CA LYS A 200 7.02 17.83 12.68
C LYS A 200 6.31 19.08 13.17
N THR A 201 6.55 20.23 12.53
CA THR A 201 5.96 21.51 12.94
C THR A 201 4.47 21.62 12.64
N ASP A 202 3.96 20.90 11.65
CA ASP A 202 2.52 20.92 11.30
C ASP A 202 1.69 19.98 12.18
N GLY A 203 2.32 19.15 13.01
CA GLY A 203 1.67 18.21 13.96
C GLY A 203 1.50 18.75 15.38
N GLU A 204 2.02 19.96 15.67
CA GLU A 204 1.86 20.68 16.93
C GLU A 204 0.73 21.73 16.81
#